data_dc65b69e4f51804b12833ace22df714c
#
_entry.id   dc65b69e4f51804b12833ace22df714c
#
_cell.length_a   1.000
_cell.length_b   1.000
_cell.length_c   1.000
_cell.angle_alpha   90.00
_cell.angle_beta   90.00
_cell.angle_gamma   90.00
#
_symmetry.space_group_name_H-M   'P 1'
#
loop_
_entity.id
_entity.type
_entity.pdbx_description
1 polymer ?
#
loop_
_entity_poly.entity_id
_entity_poly.type
_entity_poly.pdbx_seq_one_letter_code
_entity_poly.pdbx_strand_id
1 'polypeptide(L)'
;MNEEQIQQQIQEQIQEQIQELDREPEPEPHSPSSPTKPPPSETEIKLINKGSYGCIYRPEITCDGHIGNSMYVSKIQENSSFIEKEKKLGSLIQEKIPHYLQYFAPIIKTCYVSLSPISEEEQAKCDVLKKETDTNSIATTAATAATADATATAATTTADTTATPSDKDQTYISSKIRYVGNKNIYDYLESLPNDESIFVKKIQSTYLYLLQSLKKLKEIGIIHYDIKADNILYDEKNHSPIIIDFGISFIGSSVNPENRQYVFYTKEFYPVWCIDIFLLSYIVQTKMNPTTQITAEDFSQLFEHFYTELNKLIPILPEEHQSILKNFENTFQPFIGKTWESLYEYLYTPNIYETWDHYSLCVTFLMMLHEINKTSHFHFIKNAAIQQYIKLWKSVVYAMPNARVSLEEEFMKI
;
A
#
# COMPACT_ATOMS: atom_id res chain seq x y z
N MET A 1 -27.17 1.01 -24.81
CA MET A 1 -26.68 0.39 -23.57
C MET A 1 -26.55 1.48 -22.53
N ASN A 2 -26.98 1.22 -21.30
CA ASN A 2 -26.75 2.17 -20.21
C ASN A 2 -25.32 1.98 -19.66
N GLU A 3 -24.83 2.94 -18.87
CA GLU A 3 -23.48 2.89 -18.31
C GLU A 3 -23.20 1.60 -17.51
N GLU A 4 -24.18 1.09 -16.77
CA GLU A 4 -24.07 -0.16 -16.03
C GLU A 4 -23.84 -1.38 -16.93
N GLN A 5 -24.52 -1.44 -18.08
CA GLN A 5 -24.32 -2.54 -19.05
C GLN A 5 -22.95 -2.49 -19.70
N ILE A 6 -22.43 -1.29 -19.97
CA ILE A 6 -21.07 -1.10 -20.49
C ILE A 6 -20.04 -1.52 -19.45
N GLN A 7 -20.21 -1.11 -18.17
CA GLN A 7 -19.33 -1.49 -17.08
C GLN A 7 -19.33 -3.00 -16.84
N GLN A 8 -20.48 -3.64 -16.90
CA GLN A 8 -20.58 -5.09 -16.73
C GLN A 8 -19.89 -5.84 -17.87
N GLN A 9 -20.06 -5.41 -19.13
CA GLN A 9 -19.35 -6.00 -20.28
C GLN A 9 -17.83 -5.83 -20.18
N ILE A 10 -17.36 -4.65 -19.77
CA ILE A 10 -15.92 -4.40 -19.54
C ILE A 10 -15.40 -5.33 -18.45
N GLN A 11 -16.13 -5.49 -17.35
CA GLN A 11 -15.73 -6.35 -16.25
C GLN A 11 -15.69 -7.84 -16.64
N GLU A 12 -16.64 -8.29 -17.44
CA GLU A 12 -16.66 -9.66 -17.99
C GLU A 12 -15.48 -9.87 -18.96
N GLN A 13 -15.19 -8.93 -19.85
CA GLN A 13 -14.05 -9.01 -20.76
C GLN A 13 -12.71 -9.04 -20.03
N ILE A 14 -12.54 -8.23 -18.99
CA ILE A 14 -11.32 -8.24 -18.15
C ILE A 14 -11.18 -9.57 -17.42
N GLN A 15 -12.27 -10.10 -16.86
CA GLN A 15 -12.24 -11.42 -16.23
C GLN A 15 -11.91 -12.55 -17.21
N GLU A 16 -12.44 -12.49 -18.41
CA GLU A 16 -12.10 -13.44 -19.49
C GLU A 16 -10.63 -13.32 -19.88
N GLN A 17 -10.11 -12.10 -20.06
CA GLN A 17 -8.69 -11.87 -20.38
C GLN A 17 -7.76 -12.35 -19.26
N ILE A 18 -8.08 -12.08 -17.99
CA ILE A 18 -7.32 -12.59 -16.84
C ILE A 18 -7.36 -14.12 -16.82
N GLN A 19 -8.53 -14.74 -17.01
CA GLN A 19 -8.66 -16.20 -17.05
C GLN A 19 -7.94 -16.81 -18.25
N GLU A 20 -7.93 -16.16 -19.39
CA GLU A 20 -7.22 -16.64 -20.59
C GLU A 20 -5.70 -16.51 -20.44
N LEU A 21 -5.23 -15.43 -19.80
CA LEU A 21 -3.81 -15.21 -19.49
C LEU A 21 -3.28 -16.19 -18.43
N ASP A 22 -4.13 -16.61 -17.50
CA ASP A 22 -3.79 -17.55 -16.43
C ASP A 22 -4.07 -19.02 -16.77
N ARG A 23 -4.61 -19.33 -17.96
CA ARG A 23 -4.70 -20.70 -18.43
C ARG A 23 -3.31 -21.26 -18.64
N GLU A 24 -2.83 -22.05 -17.68
CA GLU A 24 -1.68 -22.90 -17.89
C GLU A 24 -2.00 -23.94 -18.99
N PRO A 25 -1.02 -24.32 -19.84
CA PRO A 25 -1.17 -25.45 -20.72
C PRO A 25 -1.53 -26.68 -19.84
N GLU A 26 -2.59 -27.39 -20.20
CA GLU A 26 -3.03 -28.57 -19.44
C GLU A 26 -1.85 -29.49 -19.13
N PRO A 27 -1.57 -29.80 -17.85
CA PRO A 27 -0.52 -30.76 -17.52
C PRO A 27 -0.86 -32.12 -18.13
N GLU A 28 0.09 -32.75 -18.79
CA GLU A 28 -0.08 -34.14 -19.23
C GLU A 28 -0.56 -35.03 -18.06
N PRO A 29 -1.43 -36.01 -18.30
CA PRO A 29 -2.07 -36.77 -17.25
C PRO A 29 -1.06 -37.57 -16.43
N HIS A 30 -0.63 -37.01 -15.31
CA HIS A 30 0.14 -37.73 -14.29
C HIS A 30 -0.80 -38.63 -13.46
N SER A 31 -0.37 -39.86 -13.25
CA SER A 31 -1.00 -40.88 -12.43
C SER A 31 -1.42 -40.33 -11.06
N PRO A 32 -2.54 -40.83 -10.46
CA PRO A 32 -3.09 -40.29 -9.23
C PRO A 32 -2.08 -40.37 -8.08
N SER A 33 -1.59 -39.21 -7.65
CA SER A 33 -0.78 -39.09 -6.45
C SER A 33 -1.66 -39.27 -5.21
N SER A 34 -1.17 -40.08 -4.26
CA SER A 34 -1.76 -40.39 -2.96
C SER A 34 -2.21 -39.11 -2.22
N PRO A 35 -3.26 -39.17 -1.38
CA PRO A 35 -3.77 -38.02 -0.64
C PRO A 35 -2.66 -37.41 0.21
N THR A 36 -2.31 -36.17 -0.06
CA THR A 36 -1.33 -35.40 0.70
C THR A 36 -1.83 -35.25 2.13
N LYS A 37 -1.02 -35.71 3.07
CA LYS A 37 -1.22 -35.55 4.51
C LYS A 37 -1.38 -34.04 4.81
N PRO A 38 -2.35 -33.62 5.65
CA PRO A 38 -2.44 -32.21 6.04
C PRO A 38 -1.10 -31.77 6.64
N PRO A 39 -0.67 -30.52 6.38
CA PRO A 39 0.58 -30.02 6.94
C PRO A 39 0.56 -30.17 8.46
N PRO A 40 1.71 -30.50 9.10
CA PRO A 40 1.79 -30.64 10.55
C PRO A 40 1.27 -29.35 11.19
N SER A 41 0.45 -29.49 12.24
CA SER A 41 -0.02 -28.36 13.03
C SER A 41 1.21 -27.57 13.50
N GLU A 42 1.36 -26.34 13.02
CA GLU A 42 2.39 -25.45 13.54
C GLU A 42 2.06 -25.21 15.02
N THR A 43 2.87 -25.78 15.89
CA THR A 43 2.67 -25.74 17.34
C THR A 43 3.45 -24.60 18.00
N GLU A 44 4.21 -23.86 17.22
CA GLU A 44 5.09 -22.80 17.69
C GLU A 44 4.83 -21.52 16.91
N ILE A 45 4.71 -20.39 17.63
CA ILE A 45 4.55 -19.08 17.03
C ILE A 45 5.92 -18.55 16.58
N LYS A 46 6.02 -18.15 15.30
CA LYS A 46 7.25 -17.65 14.70
C LYS A 46 7.03 -16.25 14.12
N LEU A 47 8.04 -15.41 14.25
CA LEU A 47 8.11 -14.15 13.52
C LEU A 47 8.30 -14.43 12.04
N ILE A 48 7.39 -13.91 11.20
CA ILE A 48 7.47 -14.09 9.74
C ILE A 48 7.80 -12.79 9.01
N ASN A 49 7.49 -11.64 9.61
CA ASN A 49 7.85 -10.34 9.06
C ASN A 49 7.91 -9.27 10.17
N LYS A 50 8.66 -8.20 9.94
CA LYS A 50 8.72 -7.03 10.80
C LYS A 50 8.67 -5.75 9.99
N GLY A 51 7.86 -4.80 10.46
CA GLY A 51 7.74 -3.46 9.90
C GLY A 51 7.99 -2.39 10.94
N SER A 52 7.97 -1.13 10.51
CA SER A 52 8.22 0.03 11.37
C SER A 52 7.22 0.17 12.53
N TYR A 53 6.02 -0.39 12.37
CA TYR A 53 4.91 -0.22 13.33
C TYR A 53 4.51 -1.50 14.04
N GLY A 54 5.16 -2.64 13.76
CA GLY A 54 4.79 -3.89 14.39
C GLY A 54 5.42 -5.11 13.76
N CYS A 55 5.19 -6.26 14.36
CA CYS A 55 5.76 -7.53 13.95
C CYS A 55 4.66 -8.55 13.65
N ILE A 56 4.85 -9.33 12.59
CA ILE A 56 3.89 -10.31 12.12
C ILE A 56 4.31 -11.70 12.59
N TYR A 57 3.44 -12.33 13.35
CA TYR A 57 3.63 -13.67 13.89
C TYR A 57 2.65 -14.67 13.30
N ARG A 58 3.09 -15.91 13.09
CA ARG A 58 2.30 -17.04 12.64
C ARG A 58 2.61 -18.32 13.45
N PRO A 59 1.59 -19.12 13.80
CA PRO A 59 0.14 -18.91 13.69
C PRO A 59 -0.36 -17.66 14.43
N GLU A 60 -1.67 -17.30 14.23
CA GLU A 60 -2.27 -16.21 14.97
C GLU A 60 -2.22 -16.43 16.49
N ILE A 61 -2.19 -15.34 17.24
CA ILE A 61 -2.41 -15.32 18.70
C ILE A 61 -3.84 -14.89 18.92
N THR A 62 -4.64 -15.75 19.52
CA THR A 62 -6.04 -15.46 19.81
C THR A 62 -6.19 -14.47 20.95
N CYS A 63 -7.34 -13.83 21.08
CA CYS A 63 -7.58 -12.82 22.11
C CYS A 63 -7.53 -13.35 23.55
N ASP A 64 -7.67 -14.64 23.72
CA ASP A 64 -7.52 -15.38 24.98
C ASP A 64 -6.09 -15.90 25.22
N GLY A 65 -5.13 -15.49 24.38
CA GLY A 65 -3.71 -15.79 24.55
C GLY A 65 -3.29 -17.19 24.17
N HIS A 66 -4.05 -17.85 23.28
CA HIS A 66 -3.70 -19.18 22.77
C HIS A 66 -3.16 -19.12 21.34
N ILE A 67 -2.48 -20.20 20.94
CA ILE A 67 -2.09 -20.40 19.54
C ILE A 67 -3.35 -20.69 18.73
N GLY A 68 -3.61 -19.87 17.73
CA GLY A 68 -4.76 -19.97 16.87
C GLY A 68 -4.50 -20.70 15.55
N ASN A 69 -5.24 -20.35 14.51
CA ASN A 69 -5.21 -21.00 13.22
C ASN A 69 -4.08 -20.44 12.33
N SER A 70 -3.31 -21.33 11.70
CA SER A 70 -2.23 -20.97 10.75
C SER A 70 -2.70 -20.32 9.44
N MET A 71 -4.01 -20.29 9.17
CA MET A 71 -4.58 -19.48 8.07
C MET A 71 -4.57 -17.97 8.36
N TYR A 72 -4.22 -17.56 9.57
CA TYR A 72 -4.16 -16.17 10.00
C TYR A 72 -2.82 -15.88 10.65
N VAL A 73 -2.50 -14.59 10.67
CA VAL A 73 -1.35 -14.02 11.35
C VAL A 73 -1.80 -12.99 12.37
N SER A 74 -0.94 -12.72 13.34
CA SER A 74 -1.08 -11.62 14.28
C SER A 74 -0.04 -10.55 13.99
N LYS A 75 -0.48 -9.34 13.65
CA LYS A 75 0.35 -8.13 13.65
C LYS A 75 0.33 -7.57 15.07
N ILE A 76 1.44 -7.73 15.78
CA ILE A 76 1.60 -7.24 17.16
C ILE A 76 2.18 -5.84 17.13
N GLN A 77 1.49 -4.89 17.77
CA GLN A 77 1.81 -3.47 17.77
C GLN A 77 1.57 -2.87 19.16
N GLU A 78 2.23 -1.78 19.46
CA GLU A 78 1.84 -0.95 20.62
C GLU A 78 0.46 -0.31 20.36
N ASN A 79 -0.29 -0.06 21.42
CA ASN A 79 -1.59 0.59 21.31
C ASN A 79 -1.45 2.00 20.74
N SER A 80 -2.12 2.26 19.62
CA SER A 80 -2.10 3.57 18.96
C SER A 80 -3.43 3.85 18.22
N SER A 81 -3.72 5.12 18.01
CA SER A 81 -4.88 5.56 17.23
C SER A 81 -4.86 5.10 15.77
N PHE A 82 -3.68 4.77 15.25
CA PHE A 82 -3.52 4.24 13.89
C PHE A 82 -4.16 2.86 13.73
N ILE A 83 -4.10 2.01 14.75
CA ILE A 83 -4.71 0.67 14.73
C ILE A 83 -6.24 0.78 14.60
N GLU A 84 -6.87 1.68 15.34
CA GLU A 84 -8.32 1.90 15.24
C GLU A 84 -8.74 2.43 13.87
N LYS A 85 -7.91 3.27 13.24
CA LYS A 85 -8.11 3.74 11.87
C LYS A 85 -8.01 2.57 10.88
N GLU A 86 -6.94 1.78 10.95
CA GLU A 86 -6.70 0.62 10.08
C GLU A 86 -7.83 -0.42 10.23
N LYS A 87 -8.30 -0.66 11.46
CA LYS A 87 -9.45 -1.54 11.75
C LYS A 87 -10.74 -1.03 11.12
N LYS A 88 -11.03 0.28 11.20
CA LYS A 88 -12.21 0.88 10.55
C LYS A 88 -12.18 0.71 9.04
N LEU A 89 -11.03 0.92 8.42
CA LEU A 89 -10.84 0.67 6.97
C LEU A 89 -11.04 -0.82 6.65
N GLY A 90 -10.48 -1.73 7.45
CA GLY A 90 -10.69 -3.16 7.30
C GLY A 90 -12.16 -3.56 7.38
N SER A 91 -12.92 -2.98 8.31
CA SER A 91 -14.36 -3.21 8.43
C SER A 91 -15.12 -2.69 7.19
N LEU A 92 -14.75 -1.51 6.68
CA LEU A 92 -15.36 -0.94 5.49
C LEU A 92 -15.11 -1.80 4.24
N ILE A 93 -13.89 -2.31 4.06
CA ILE A 93 -13.52 -3.23 2.97
C ILE A 93 -14.37 -4.50 3.05
N GLN A 94 -14.49 -5.10 4.26
CA GLN A 94 -15.27 -6.33 4.47
C GLN A 94 -16.76 -6.13 4.20
N GLU A 95 -17.30 -4.98 4.56
CA GLU A 95 -18.72 -4.66 4.38
C GLU A 95 -19.08 -4.32 2.93
N LYS A 96 -18.24 -3.53 2.25
CA LYS A 96 -18.60 -2.92 0.96
C LYS A 96 -18.07 -3.68 -0.26
N ILE A 97 -17.02 -4.48 -0.13
CA ILE A 97 -16.42 -5.18 -1.27
C ILE A 97 -16.80 -6.66 -1.22
N PRO A 98 -17.68 -7.14 -2.13
CA PRO A 98 -17.98 -8.56 -2.24
C PRO A 98 -16.70 -9.36 -2.53
N HIS A 99 -16.53 -10.51 -1.86
CA HIS A 99 -15.37 -11.39 -2.02
C HIS A 99 -14.02 -10.70 -1.80
N TYR A 100 -13.95 -9.70 -0.89
CA TYR A 100 -12.76 -8.90 -0.63
C TYR A 100 -11.48 -9.72 -0.40
N LEU A 101 -11.59 -10.93 0.10
CA LEU A 101 -10.46 -11.85 0.31
C LEU A 101 -9.73 -12.23 -0.99
N GLN A 102 -10.35 -12.06 -2.16
CA GLN A 102 -9.68 -12.26 -3.44
C GLN A 102 -8.69 -11.13 -3.75
N TYR A 103 -8.88 -9.95 -3.20
CA TYR A 103 -8.15 -8.73 -3.55
C TYR A 103 -7.30 -8.18 -2.40
N PHE A 104 -7.75 -8.39 -1.14
CA PHE A 104 -7.22 -7.70 0.03
C PHE A 104 -7.06 -8.63 1.24
N ALA A 105 -6.08 -8.30 2.09
CA ALA A 105 -5.98 -8.90 3.42
C ALA A 105 -5.95 -7.80 4.50
N PRO A 106 -7.09 -7.14 4.77
CA PRO A 106 -7.21 -6.12 5.81
C PRO A 106 -7.23 -6.73 7.21
N ILE A 107 -7.14 -5.89 8.23
CA ILE A 107 -7.40 -6.29 9.62
C ILE A 107 -8.85 -6.79 9.74
N ILE A 108 -9.00 -8.00 10.30
CA ILE A 108 -10.29 -8.65 10.55
C ILE A 108 -10.80 -8.33 11.95
N LYS A 109 -9.92 -8.38 12.94
CA LYS A 109 -10.23 -8.19 14.36
C LYS A 109 -9.00 -7.71 15.10
N THR A 110 -9.21 -6.91 16.15
CA THR A 110 -8.15 -6.49 17.07
C THR A 110 -8.51 -6.85 18.50
N CYS A 111 -7.51 -7.17 19.33
CA CYS A 111 -7.67 -7.33 20.77
C CYS A 111 -6.34 -7.14 21.49
N TYR A 112 -6.41 -6.84 22.79
CA TYR A 112 -5.25 -6.87 23.64
C TYR A 112 -4.77 -8.30 23.87
N VAL A 113 -3.45 -8.51 23.87
CA VAL A 113 -2.85 -9.83 24.06
C VAL A 113 -1.67 -9.77 25.02
N SER A 114 -1.46 -10.90 25.73
CA SER A 114 -0.20 -11.18 26.39
C SER A 114 0.81 -11.73 25.38
N LEU A 115 2.09 -11.41 25.56
CA LEU A 115 3.17 -11.96 24.73
C LEU A 115 3.63 -13.35 25.19
N SER A 116 3.06 -13.89 26.28
CA SER A 116 3.44 -15.20 26.84
C SER A 116 3.43 -16.38 25.86
N PRO A 117 2.59 -16.41 24.81
CA PRO A 117 2.62 -17.50 23.82
C PRO A 117 3.81 -17.42 22.86
N ILE A 118 4.49 -16.27 22.78
CA ILE A 118 5.64 -16.06 21.89
C ILE A 118 6.90 -16.34 22.72
N SER A 119 7.79 -17.21 22.23
CA SER A 119 9.06 -17.47 22.90
C SER A 119 9.92 -16.19 23.01
N GLU A 120 10.75 -16.10 24.05
CA GLU A 120 11.65 -14.98 24.24
C GLU A 120 12.58 -14.74 23.03
N GLU A 121 13.01 -15.84 22.38
CA GLU A 121 13.81 -15.77 21.15
C GLU A 121 13.07 -15.09 20.02
N GLU A 122 11.79 -15.41 19.80
CA GLU A 122 10.96 -14.80 18.75
C GLU A 122 10.57 -13.36 19.10
N GLN A 123 10.36 -13.05 20.40
CA GLN A 123 10.13 -11.67 20.85
C GLN A 123 11.37 -10.79 20.61
N ALA A 124 12.58 -11.31 20.90
CA ALA A 124 13.85 -10.60 20.72
C ALA A 124 14.15 -10.24 19.26
N LYS A 125 13.53 -10.92 18.29
CA LYS A 125 13.65 -10.62 16.85
C LYS A 125 12.85 -9.37 16.45
N CYS A 126 11.88 -8.96 17.27
CA CYS A 126 10.97 -7.84 17.01
C CYS A 126 11.46 -6.58 17.74
N ASP A 127 11.86 -5.57 17.00
CA ASP A 127 12.41 -4.34 17.60
C ASP A 127 11.36 -3.55 18.40
N VAL A 128 10.09 -3.61 18.01
CA VAL A 128 8.95 -2.98 18.71
C VAL A 128 8.70 -3.61 20.09
N LEU A 129 9.11 -4.88 20.30
CA LEU A 129 8.91 -5.60 21.56
C LEU A 129 10.14 -5.53 22.49
N LYS A 130 11.25 -4.94 22.06
CA LYS A 130 12.42 -4.76 22.90
C LYS A 130 12.10 -3.74 23.97
N LYS A 131 11.86 -4.19 25.21
CA LYS A 131 11.74 -3.30 26.37
C LYS A 131 13.01 -2.47 26.48
N GLU A 132 12.86 -1.16 26.67
CA GLU A 132 13.96 -0.30 27.11
C GLU A 132 14.46 -0.81 28.48
N THR A 133 15.46 -1.69 28.46
CA THR A 133 16.17 -2.15 29.66
C THR A 133 17.39 -1.29 29.94
N ASP A 134 17.50 -0.10 29.36
CA ASP A 134 18.60 0.83 29.67
C ASP A 134 18.08 2.24 29.98
N THR A 135 17.88 2.46 31.31
CA THR A 135 17.96 3.79 31.91
C THR A 135 19.40 4.26 31.82
N ASN A 136 19.71 5.05 30.80
CA ASN A 136 20.76 6.07 30.72
C ASN A 136 21.42 6.12 29.33
N SER A 137 20.75 6.76 28.39
CA SER A 137 21.44 7.55 27.38
C SER A 137 20.48 8.59 26.80
N ILE A 138 20.77 9.84 27.12
CA ILE A 138 20.15 11.01 26.50
C ILE A 138 20.48 10.98 25.02
N ALA A 139 19.51 10.73 24.20
CA ALA A 139 19.56 11.08 22.79
C ALA A 139 18.18 11.59 22.35
N THR A 140 18.10 12.89 22.25
CA THR A 140 17.07 13.70 21.61
C THR A 140 16.72 13.19 20.23
N THR A 141 15.48 12.72 20.04
CA THR A 141 14.78 12.91 18.77
C THR A 141 13.31 13.18 19.07
N ALA A 142 12.89 14.35 18.65
CA ALA A 142 11.60 14.96 18.97
C ALA A 142 10.44 14.25 18.26
N ALA A 143 9.48 13.80 19.06
CA ALA A 143 8.09 13.72 18.65
C ALA A 143 7.22 14.10 19.85
N THR A 144 7.19 15.39 20.16
CA THR A 144 6.20 15.99 21.08
C THR A 144 4.89 16.15 20.30
N ALA A 145 3.99 15.17 20.45
CA ALA A 145 2.61 15.37 20.09
C ALA A 145 1.90 16.06 21.24
N ALA A 146 1.41 17.27 20.98
CA ALA A 146 0.64 18.08 21.92
C ALA A 146 -0.65 17.38 22.32
N THR A 147 -0.86 17.25 23.63
CA THR A 147 -2.14 16.97 24.27
C THR A 147 -3.06 18.15 24.10
N ALA A 148 -4.13 17.99 23.34
CA ALA A 148 -5.29 18.89 23.36
C ALA A 148 -6.43 18.21 24.12
N ASP A 149 -6.78 18.83 25.21
CA ASP A 149 -7.85 18.55 26.14
C ASP A 149 -9.22 18.60 25.43
N ALA A 150 -9.98 17.51 25.51
CA ALA A 150 -11.38 17.48 25.10
C ALA A 150 -12.20 16.79 26.18
N THR A 151 -12.78 17.61 27.03
CA THR A 151 -13.84 17.25 28.00
C THR A 151 -15.02 16.60 27.27
N ALA A 152 -15.22 15.32 27.48
CA ALA A 152 -16.46 14.62 27.12
C ALA A 152 -17.10 13.99 28.35
N THR A 153 -18.32 14.37 28.57
CA THR A 153 -19.26 14.00 29.66
C THR A 153 -19.44 12.47 29.74
N ALA A 154 -19.27 11.95 30.95
CA ALA A 154 -19.48 10.54 31.30
C ALA A 154 -20.96 10.17 31.28
N ALA A 155 -21.32 9.14 30.52
CA ALA A 155 -22.57 8.39 30.71
C ALA A 155 -22.23 7.05 31.37
N THR A 156 -22.75 6.88 32.59
CA THR A 156 -22.60 5.71 33.45
C THR A 156 -23.45 4.57 32.91
N THR A 157 -22.84 3.48 32.47
CA THR A 157 -23.52 2.18 32.32
C THR A 157 -22.80 1.15 33.17
N THR A 158 -23.56 0.46 34.00
CA THR A 158 -23.16 -0.57 34.96
C THR A 158 -22.50 -1.76 34.25
N ALA A 159 -21.28 -2.07 34.65
CA ALA A 159 -20.52 -3.20 34.17
C ALA A 159 -20.73 -4.45 35.03
N ASP A 160 -20.96 -5.54 34.37
CA ASP A 160 -20.92 -6.89 34.89
C ASP A 160 -19.50 -7.31 35.18
N THR A 161 -19.15 -7.69 36.40
CA THR A 161 -17.81 -7.99 36.87
C THR A 161 -17.43 -9.43 36.57
N THR A 162 -16.72 -9.66 35.48
CA THR A 162 -15.88 -10.84 35.33
C THR A 162 -14.42 -10.45 35.47
N ALA A 163 -13.68 -11.19 36.30
CA ALA A 163 -12.34 -10.89 36.74
C ALA A 163 -11.37 -10.51 35.59
N THR A 164 -10.85 -9.28 35.63
CA THR A 164 -9.82 -8.77 34.75
C THR A 164 -8.43 -9.23 35.23
N PRO A 165 -7.52 -9.67 34.29
CA PRO A 165 -6.10 -9.82 34.58
C PRO A 165 -5.51 -8.46 34.97
N SER A 166 -4.51 -8.45 35.85
CA SER A 166 -3.91 -7.23 36.38
C SER A 166 -3.37 -6.30 35.29
N ASP A 167 -3.66 -5.00 35.39
CA ASP A 167 -3.37 -3.91 34.43
C ASP A 167 -1.88 -3.73 34.00
N LYS A 168 -0.99 -4.62 34.40
CA LYS A 168 0.46 -4.51 34.09
C LYS A 168 0.93 -5.26 32.86
N ASP A 169 0.08 -6.12 32.24
CA ASP A 169 0.51 -7.03 31.16
C ASP A 169 -0.10 -6.75 29.78
N GLN A 170 -0.92 -5.71 29.61
CA GLN A 170 -1.65 -5.47 28.34
C GLN A 170 -1.21 -4.18 27.66
N THR A 171 0.01 -4.15 27.14
CA THR A 171 0.51 -3.01 26.36
C THR A 171 0.40 -3.21 24.84
N TYR A 172 0.16 -4.42 24.37
CA TYR A 172 0.18 -4.74 22.95
C TYR A 172 -1.19 -5.12 22.41
N ILE A 173 -1.43 -4.70 21.15
CA ILE A 173 -2.62 -5.09 20.38
C ILE A 173 -2.20 -6.11 19.33
N SER A 174 -2.93 -7.20 19.27
CA SER A 174 -2.91 -8.15 18.16
C SER A 174 -3.97 -7.79 17.14
N SER A 175 -3.55 -7.59 15.90
CA SER A 175 -4.42 -7.45 14.74
C SER A 175 -4.42 -8.75 13.94
N LYS A 176 -5.59 -9.40 13.88
CA LYS A 176 -5.78 -10.62 13.09
C LYS A 176 -5.91 -10.29 11.61
N ILE A 177 -5.07 -10.90 10.78
CA ILE A 177 -5.03 -10.71 9.33
C ILE A 177 -4.98 -12.09 8.66
N ARG A 178 -5.61 -12.25 7.49
CA ARG A 178 -5.48 -13.47 6.70
C ARG A 178 -4.03 -13.67 6.25
N TYR A 179 -3.50 -14.86 6.46
CA TYR A 179 -2.20 -15.24 5.89
C TYR A 179 -2.33 -15.50 4.39
N VAL A 180 -1.56 -14.79 3.60
CA VAL A 180 -1.55 -14.88 2.12
C VAL A 180 -0.38 -15.72 1.62
N GLY A 181 0.75 -15.66 2.33
CA GLY A 181 2.03 -16.23 1.92
C GLY A 181 3.17 -15.34 2.36
N ASN A 182 4.40 -15.68 1.96
CA ASN A 182 5.60 -14.90 2.30
C ASN A 182 6.22 -14.23 1.08
N LYS A 183 5.74 -14.54 -0.13
CA LYS A 183 6.33 -14.05 -1.37
C LYS A 183 5.63 -12.77 -1.79
N ASN A 184 6.35 -11.66 -1.85
CA ASN A 184 5.81 -10.44 -2.44
C ASN A 184 5.78 -10.54 -3.98
N ILE A 185 5.16 -9.57 -4.63
CA ILE A 185 4.98 -9.59 -6.08
C ILE A 185 6.31 -9.52 -6.85
N TYR A 186 7.33 -8.82 -6.32
CA TYR A 186 8.66 -8.78 -6.92
C TYR A 186 9.31 -10.17 -6.89
N ASP A 187 9.37 -10.80 -5.71
CA ASP A 187 9.94 -12.14 -5.52
C ASP A 187 9.22 -13.20 -6.37
N TYR A 188 7.89 -13.05 -6.51
CA TYR A 188 7.11 -13.94 -7.39
C TYR A 188 7.53 -13.78 -8.85
N LEU A 189 7.55 -12.57 -9.38
CA LEU A 189 7.89 -12.31 -10.78
C LEU A 189 9.36 -12.68 -11.09
N GLU A 190 10.28 -12.42 -10.16
CA GLU A 190 11.68 -12.81 -10.30
C GLU A 190 11.86 -14.34 -10.30
N SER A 191 11.02 -15.07 -9.55
CA SER A 191 11.08 -16.54 -9.47
C SER A 191 10.44 -17.27 -10.65
N LEU A 192 9.82 -16.56 -11.59
CA LEU A 192 9.21 -17.19 -12.76
C LEU A 192 10.24 -17.94 -13.62
N PRO A 193 9.82 -19.00 -14.33
CA PRO A 193 10.69 -19.68 -15.29
C PRO A 193 11.32 -18.70 -16.27
N ASN A 194 12.51 -19.05 -16.75
CA ASN A 194 13.23 -18.24 -17.73
C ASN A 194 12.58 -18.37 -19.14
N ASP A 195 11.28 -18.06 -19.20
CA ASP A 195 10.45 -18.05 -20.40
C ASP A 195 9.81 -16.67 -20.57
N GLU A 196 10.19 -16.01 -21.66
CA GLU A 196 9.72 -14.65 -21.98
C GLU A 196 8.19 -14.58 -22.12
N SER A 197 7.58 -15.59 -22.74
CA SER A 197 6.12 -15.62 -22.95
C SER A 197 5.36 -15.76 -21.63
N ILE A 198 5.84 -16.61 -20.73
CA ILE A 198 5.26 -16.77 -19.39
C ILE A 198 5.41 -15.47 -18.60
N PHE A 199 6.61 -14.88 -18.62
CA PHE A 199 6.88 -13.63 -17.89
C PHE A 199 5.97 -12.50 -18.37
N VAL A 200 5.86 -12.29 -19.69
CA VAL A 200 4.99 -11.25 -20.28
C VAL A 200 3.54 -11.43 -19.85
N LYS A 201 3.00 -12.66 -19.98
CA LYS A 201 1.62 -12.95 -19.57
C LYS A 201 1.39 -12.69 -18.09
N LYS A 202 2.33 -13.09 -17.22
CA LYS A 202 2.18 -12.89 -15.78
C LYS A 202 2.27 -11.41 -15.38
N ILE A 203 3.14 -10.63 -16.00
CA ILE A 203 3.15 -9.16 -15.80
C ILE A 203 1.80 -8.56 -16.20
N GLN A 204 1.26 -8.93 -17.35
CA GLN A 204 0.00 -8.40 -17.85
C GLN A 204 -1.18 -8.76 -16.92
N SER A 205 -1.37 -10.06 -16.62
CA SER A 205 -2.45 -10.53 -15.76
C SER A 205 -2.37 -9.93 -14.36
N THR A 206 -1.17 -9.86 -13.78
CA THR A 206 -0.94 -9.26 -12.46
C THR A 206 -1.29 -7.78 -12.44
N TYR A 207 -0.84 -7.03 -13.45
CA TYR A 207 -1.15 -5.59 -13.54
C TYR A 207 -2.64 -5.33 -13.66
N LEU A 208 -3.33 -6.05 -14.57
CA LEU A 208 -4.78 -5.93 -14.76
C LEU A 208 -5.56 -6.27 -13.50
N TYR A 209 -5.16 -7.34 -12.80
CA TYR A 209 -5.79 -7.74 -11.55
C TYR A 209 -5.65 -6.67 -10.46
N LEU A 210 -4.47 -6.07 -10.34
CA LEU A 210 -4.21 -4.99 -9.38
C LEU A 210 -4.96 -3.71 -9.74
N LEU A 211 -5.09 -3.36 -11.02
CA LEU A 211 -5.96 -2.25 -11.45
C LEU A 211 -7.41 -2.48 -11.01
N GLN A 212 -7.94 -3.70 -11.18
CA GLN A 212 -9.27 -4.06 -10.71
C GLN A 212 -9.39 -3.94 -9.18
N SER A 213 -8.36 -4.35 -8.46
CA SER A 213 -8.30 -4.20 -7.00
C SER A 213 -8.35 -2.73 -6.58
N LEU A 214 -7.55 -1.87 -7.21
CA LEU A 214 -7.55 -0.42 -6.94
C LEU A 214 -8.89 0.24 -7.28
N LYS A 215 -9.55 -0.19 -8.38
CA LYS A 215 -10.88 0.29 -8.72
C LYS A 215 -11.89 0.02 -7.60
N LYS A 216 -11.85 -1.18 -6.98
CA LYS A 216 -12.71 -1.51 -5.85
C LYS A 216 -12.46 -0.64 -4.62
N LEU A 217 -11.22 -0.27 -4.32
CA LEU A 217 -10.90 0.67 -3.24
C LEU A 217 -11.42 2.08 -3.56
N LYS A 218 -11.22 2.54 -4.79
CA LYS A 218 -11.73 3.83 -5.27
C LYS A 218 -13.25 3.93 -5.14
N GLU A 219 -14.00 2.88 -5.52
CA GLU A 219 -15.47 2.83 -5.42
C GLU A 219 -16.00 3.04 -4.01
N ILE A 220 -15.22 2.69 -2.98
CA ILE A 220 -15.56 2.92 -1.57
C ILE A 220 -14.79 4.11 -0.95
N GLY A 221 -14.10 4.90 -1.79
CA GLY A 221 -13.38 6.11 -1.41
C GLY A 221 -12.11 5.90 -0.61
N ILE A 222 -11.56 4.68 -0.57
CA ILE A 222 -10.30 4.38 0.11
C ILE A 222 -9.14 4.64 -0.83
N ILE A 223 -8.13 5.37 -0.33
CA ILE A 223 -6.81 5.53 -0.92
C ILE A 223 -5.85 4.69 -0.09
N HIS A 224 -5.20 3.72 -0.72
CA HIS A 224 -4.24 2.83 -0.05
C HIS A 224 -2.99 3.61 0.40
N TYR A 225 -2.49 4.50 -0.46
CA TYR A 225 -1.41 5.45 -0.19
C TYR A 225 0.00 4.85 -0.08
N ASP A 226 0.12 3.50 -0.01
CA ASP A 226 1.40 2.78 0.08
C ASP A 226 1.46 1.56 -0.85
N ILE A 227 1.02 1.74 -2.10
CA ILE A 227 1.11 0.68 -3.12
C ILE A 227 2.58 0.53 -3.54
N LYS A 228 3.19 -0.57 -3.15
CA LYS A 228 4.56 -0.97 -3.48
C LYS A 228 4.69 -2.49 -3.47
N ALA A 229 5.78 -3.02 -4.00
CA ALA A 229 5.98 -4.47 -4.13
C ALA A 229 5.83 -5.21 -2.78
N ASP A 230 6.34 -4.64 -1.68
CA ASP A 230 6.29 -5.26 -0.35
C ASP A 230 4.86 -5.35 0.22
N ASN A 231 3.96 -4.48 -0.24
CA ASN A 231 2.55 -4.45 0.18
C ASN A 231 1.62 -5.18 -0.80
N ILE A 232 2.19 -5.96 -1.71
CA ILE A 232 1.46 -6.84 -2.63
C ILE A 232 2.03 -8.25 -2.49
N LEU A 233 1.32 -9.15 -1.80
CA LEU A 233 1.71 -10.54 -1.69
C LEU A 233 1.06 -11.37 -2.80
N TYR A 234 1.77 -12.40 -3.27
CA TYR A 234 1.23 -13.34 -4.25
C TYR A 234 0.65 -14.57 -3.54
N ASP A 235 -0.65 -14.77 -3.69
CA ASP A 235 -1.36 -15.95 -3.20
C ASP A 235 -1.15 -17.11 -4.18
N GLU A 236 -0.15 -17.95 -3.90
CA GLU A 236 0.21 -19.09 -4.76
C GLU A 236 -0.94 -20.12 -4.89
N LYS A 237 -1.83 -20.19 -3.91
CA LYS A 237 -2.97 -21.11 -3.91
C LYS A 237 -4.07 -20.66 -4.88
N ASN A 238 -4.31 -19.35 -4.95
CA ASN A 238 -5.35 -18.76 -5.78
C ASN A 238 -4.77 -18.06 -7.02
N HIS A 239 -3.46 -18.14 -7.23
CA HIS A 239 -2.72 -17.56 -8.36
C HIS A 239 -3.01 -16.07 -8.57
N SER A 240 -3.14 -15.28 -7.49
CA SER A 240 -3.53 -13.88 -7.56
C SER A 240 -2.71 -12.98 -6.62
N PRO A 241 -2.42 -11.71 -7.01
CA PRO A 241 -1.82 -10.73 -6.13
C PRO A 241 -2.85 -10.20 -5.13
N ILE A 242 -2.44 -10.02 -3.88
CA ILE A 242 -3.28 -9.55 -2.78
C ILE A 242 -2.65 -8.30 -2.17
N ILE A 243 -3.39 -7.20 -2.11
CA ILE A 243 -2.95 -5.96 -1.47
C ILE A 243 -3.12 -6.10 0.05
N ILE A 244 -2.06 -5.73 0.78
CA ILE A 244 -1.96 -5.82 2.24
C ILE A 244 -1.55 -4.47 2.84
N ASP A 245 -1.59 -4.35 4.17
CA ASP A 245 -1.10 -3.23 4.97
C ASP A 245 -1.79 -1.87 4.69
N PHE A 246 -2.94 -1.68 5.33
CA PHE A 246 -3.73 -0.46 5.27
C PHE A 246 -3.35 0.57 6.37
N GLY A 247 -2.16 0.44 6.97
CA GLY A 247 -1.73 1.25 8.13
C GLY A 247 -1.73 2.75 7.88
N ILE A 248 -1.35 3.20 6.67
CA ILE A 248 -1.38 4.63 6.30
C ILE A 248 -2.51 4.99 5.33
N SER A 249 -3.37 4.03 4.98
CA SER A 249 -4.52 4.25 4.11
C SER A 249 -5.55 5.19 4.75
N PHE A 250 -6.37 5.82 3.95
CA PHE A 250 -7.41 6.74 4.44
C PHE A 250 -8.56 6.88 3.43
N ILE A 251 -9.68 7.47 3.90
CA ILE A 251 -10.79 7.84 3.03
C ILE A 251 -10.49 9.21 2.44
N GLY A 252 -10.40 9.32 1.10
CA GLY A 252 -10.00 10.55 0.42
C GLY A 252 -10.83 11.77 0.84
N SER A 253 -12.15 11.63 0.98
CA SER A 253 -13.03 12.72 1.41
C SER A 253 -12.93 13.09 2.89
N SER A 254 -12.18 12.35 3.72
CA SER A 254 -12.10 12.57 5.17
C SER A 254 -10.99 13.52 5.60
N VAL A 255 -10.08 13.89 4.70
CA VAL A 255 -8.98 14.80 5.02
C VAL A 255 -9.46 16.24 5.05
N ASN A 256 -9.12 16.93 6.12
CA ASN A 256 -9.50 18.32 6.40
C ASN A 256 -8.33 19.09 7.03
N PRO A 257 -8.42 20.41 7.25
CA PRO A 257 -7.34 21.20 7.84
C PRO A 257 -6.81 20.70 9.20
N GLU A 258 -7.65 20.02 9.98
CA GLU A 258 -7.29 19.56 11.33
C GLU A 258 -6.46 18.27 11.30
N ASN A 259 -6.70 17.40 10.30
CA ASN A 259 -6.06 16.08 10.22
C ASN A 259 -5.06 15.93 9.06
N ARG A 260 -4.96 16.88 8.13
CA ARG A 260 -4.06 16.81 6.96
C ARG A 260 -2.59 16.56 7.33
N GLN A 261 -2.14 17.02 8.50
CA GLN A 261 -0.78 16.79 8.99
C GLN A 261 -0.47 15.33 9.31
N TYR A 262 -1.48 14.51 9.56
CA TYR A 262 -1.32 13.07 9.80
C TYR A 262 -1.33 12.25 8.50
N VAL A 263 -1.79 12.83 7.41
CA VAL A 263 -1.75 12.23 6.06
C VAL A 263 -0.47 12.64 5.34
N PHE A 264 -0.17 13.94 5.34
CA PHE A 264 1.03 14.51 4.70
C PHE A 264 2.13 14.71 5.76
N TYR A 265 2.64 13.60 6.31
CA TYR A 265 3.48 13.59 7.52
C TYR A 265 4.98 13.75 7.26
N THR A 266 5.45 13.65 6.02
CA THR A 266 6.86 13.82 5.66
C THR A 266 7.03 14.64 4.41
N LYS A 267 8.03 15.52 4.37
CA LYS A 267 8.46 16.28 3.20
C LYS A 267 9.56 15.59 2.40
N GLU A 268 10.02 14.43 2.85
CA GLU A 268 11.03 13.66 2.16
C GLU A 268 10.42 12.97 0.92
N PHE A 269 11.27 12.78 -0.09
CA PHE A 269 10.88 12.03 -1.27
C PHE A 269 10.56 10.58 -0.89
N TYR A 270 9.39 10.12 -1.30
CA TYR A 270 9.00 8.72 -1.15
C TYR A 270 8.71 8.13 -2.53
N PRO A 271 9.37 7.02 -2.93
CA PRO A 271 9.43 6.56 -4.32
C PRO A 271 8.08 6.38 -5.01
N VAL A 272 7.09 5.88 -4.28
CA VAL A 272 5.77 5.57 -4.84
C VAL A 272 4.77 6.74 -4.76
N TRP A 273 5.18 7.89 -4.20
CA TRP A 273 4.32 9.08 -4.14
C TRP A 273 4.57 9.99 -5.33
N CYS A 274 3.49 10.45 -5.93
CA CYS A 274 3.54 11.40 -7.04
C CYS A 274 3.92 12.82 -6.58
N ILE A 275 4.21 13.68 -7.55
CA ILE A 275 4.59 15.08 -7.29
C ILE A 275 3.52 15.83 -6.49
N ASP A 276 2.25 15.54 -6.69
CA ASP A 276 1.14 16.18 -5.96
C ASP A 276 1.23 15.86 -4.47
N ILE A 277 1.44 14.59 -4.10
CA ILE A 277 1.63 14.18 -2.69
C ILE A 277 2.88 14.84 -2.10
N PHE A 278 3.98 14.88 -2.87
CA PHE A 278 5.21 15.54 -2.45
C PHE A 278 4.99 17.05 -2.17
N LEU A 279 4.30 17.76 -3.07
CA LEU A 279 3.97 19.18 -2.88
C LEU A 279 3.01 19.40 -1.71
N LEU A 280 1.96 18.58 -1.57
CA LEU A 280 1.02 18.64 -0.44
C LEU A 280 1.75 18.41 0.89
N SER A 281 2.63 17.43 0.93
CA SER A 281 3.46 17.15 2.11
C SER A 281 4.41 18.30 2.42
N TYR A 282 5.04 18.89 1.41
CA TYR A 282 5.89 20.06 1.57
C TYR A 282 5.11 21.23 2.17
N ILE A 283 3.93 21.54 1.63
CA ILE A 283 3.05 22.63 2.13
C ILE A 283 2.71 22.40 3.61
N VAL A 284 2.27 21.20 3.96
CA VAL A 284 1.81 20.89 5.32
C VAL A 284 2.97 20.87 6.33
N GLN A 285 4.13 20.30 5.96
CA GLN A 285 5.25 20.08 6.88
C GLN A 285 6.15 21.31 7.06
N THR A 286 6.24 22.20 6.08
CA THR A 286 7.03 23.41 6.24
C THR A 286 6.34 24.46 7.11
N LYS A 287 5.08 24.22 7.52
CA LYS A 287 4.27 25.16 8.31
C LYS A 287 4.28 26.56 7.69
N MET A 288 4.33 26.61 6.36
CA MET A 288 4.30 27.88 5.65
C MET A 288 3.04 28.65 6.04
N ASN A 289 3.20 29.94 6.29
CA ASN A 289 2.05 30.81 6.43
C ASN A 289 1.18 30.62 5.17
N PRO A 290 -0.08 30.16 5.30
CA PRO A 290 -0.92 29.88 4.14
C PRO A 290 -1.09 31.06 3.19
N THR A 291 -0.80 32.29 3.66
CA THR A 291 -0.83 33.54 2.87
C THR A 291 0.48 33.84 2.16
N THR A 292 1.57 33.11 2.38
CA THR A 292 2.83 33.29 1.67
C THR A 292 2.64 32.96 0.20
N GLN A 293 3.15 33.86 -0.68
CA GLN A 293 3.06 33.68 -2.13
C GLN A 293 4.15 32.73 -2.63
N ILE A 294 3.77 31.93 -3.62
CA ILE A 294 4.65 30.99 -4.30
C ILE A 294 5.51 31.75 -5.30
N THR A 295 6.80 31.48 -5.35
CA THR A 295 7.74 32.01 -6.33
C THR A 295 8.08 30.99 -7.43
N ALA A 296 8.61 31.45 -8.56
CA ALA A 296 9.11 30.55 -9.60
C ALA A 296 10.29 29.68 -9.10
N GLU A 297 11.13 30.27 -8.23
CA GLU A 297 12.27 29.55 -7.62
C GLU A 297 11.84 28.42 -6.74
N ASP A 298 10.76 28.58 -5.94
CA ASP A 298 10.20 27.50 -5.12
C ASP A 298 9.84 26.27 -5.97
N PHE A 299 9.13 26.49 -7.10
CA PHE A 299 8.76 25.38 -7.99
C PHE A 299 9.97 24.75 -8.67
N SER A 300 10.91 25.56 -9.17
CA SER A 300 12.10 25.04 -9.83
C SER A 300 12.88 24.11 -8.91
N GLN A 301 13.11 24.49 -7.66
CA GLN A 301 13.83 23.68 -6.67
C GLN A 301 13.07 22.40 -6.32
N LEU A 302 11.75 22.48 -6.11
CA LEU A 302 10.93 21.31 -5.73
C LEU A 302 10.83 20.31 -6.88
N PHE A 303 10.64 20.76 -8.12
CA PHE A 303 10.53 19.88 -9.27
C PHE A 303 11.87 19.23 -9.60
N GLU A 304 12.96 19.97 -9.60
CA GLU A 304 14.30 19.43 -9.83
C GLU A 304 14.65 18.37 -8.78
N HIS A 305 14.35 18.65 -7.50
CA HIS A 305 14.56 17.67 -6.44
C HIS A 305 13.75 16.40 -6.67
N PHE A 306 12.44 16.53 -6.89
CA PHE A 306 11.55 15.38 -7.09
C PHE A 306 11.99 14.52 -8.27
N TYR A 307 12.26 15.13 -9.43
CA TYR A 307 12.63 14.36 -10.62
C TYR A 307 14.05 13.81 -10.58
N THR A 308 14.96 14.48 -9.89
CA THR A 308 16.30 13.94 -9.64
C THR A 308 16.22 12.65 -8.83
N GLU A 309 15.40 12.62 -7.79
CA GLU A 309 15.21 11.41 -6.98
C GLU A 309 14.47 10.30 -7.75
N LEU A 310 13.41 10.65 -8.47
CA LEU A 310 12.66 9.70 -9.30
C LEU A 310 13.53 9.06 -10.39
N ASN A 311 14.40 9.84 -11.04
CA ASN A 311 15.30 9.36 -12.10
C ASN A 311 16.35 8.36 -11.60
N LYS A 312 16.70 8.37 -10.32
CA LYS A 312 17.58 7.34 -9.73
C LYS A 312 16.92 5.96 -9.72
N LEU A 313 15.58 5.92 -9.66
CA LEU A 313 14.80 4.70 -9.54
C LEU A 313 14.25 4.23 -10.88
N ILE A 314 13.80 5.16 -11.70
CA ILE A 314 13.24 4.92 -13.03
C ILE A 314 14.07 5.76 -14.01
N PRO A 315 15.11 5.20 -14.64
CA PRO A 315 15.97 5.96 -15.55
C PRO A 315 15.17 6.57 -16.71
N ILE A 316 15.33 7.87 -16.89
CA ILE A 316 14.69 8.68 -17.91
C ILE A 316 15.79 9.20 -18.86
N LEU A 317 15.49 9.28 -20.15
CA LEU A 317 16.40 9.92 -21.10
C LEU A 317 16.50 11.43 -20.79
N PRO A 318 17.68 12.06 -20.93
CA PRO A 318 17.86 13.48 -20.62
C PRO A 318 16.88 14.41 -21.35
N GLU A 319 16.52 14.09 -22.58
CA GLU A 319 15.55 14.85 -23.40
C GLU A 319 14.13 14.71 -22.85
N GLU A 320 13.74 13.51 -22.37
CA GLU A 320 12.47 13.27 -21.69
C GLU A 320 12.41 14.07 -20.40
N HIS A 321 13.49 14.09 -19.61
CA HIS A 321 13.58 14.81 -18.34
C HIS A 321 13.31 16.32 -18.54
N GLN A 322 13.99 16.95 -19.49
CA GLN A 322 13.77 18.39 -19.77
C GLN A 322 12.33 18.67 -20.23
N SER A 323 11.75 17.80 -21.05
CA SER A 323 10.37 17.94 -21.50
C SER A 323 9.37 17.84 -20.33
N ILE A 324 9.60 16.90 -19.40
CA ILE A 324 8.78 16.71 -18.21
C ILE A 324 8.85 17.96 -17.33
N LEU A 325 10.03 18.44 -16.97
CA LEU A 325 10.22 19.66 -16.18
C LEU A 325 9.49 20.86 -16.79
N LYS A 326 9.66 21.08 -18.10
CA LYS A 326 8.98 22.16 -18.80
C LYS A 326 7.45 22.05 -18.74
N ASN A 327 6.90 20.83 -18.86
CA ASN A 327 5.46 20.61 -18.73
C ASN A 327 4.96 20.94 -17.32
N PHE A 328 5.73 20.59 -16.29
CA PHE A 328 5.41 20.93 -14.90
C PHE A 328 5.48 22.43 -14.67
N GLU A 329 6.54 23.11 -15.11
CA GLU A 329 6.64 24.56 -15.05
C GLU A 329 5.42 25.22 -15.68
N ASN A 330 5.04 24.83 -16.89
CA ASN A 330 3.87 25.37 -17.57
C ASN A 330 2.56 25.14 -16.79
N THR A 331 2.39 23.94 -16.22
CA THR A 331 1.16 23.56 -15.49
C THR A 331 1.03 24.34 -14.18
N PHE A 332 2.13 24.56 -13.49
CA PHE A 332 2.14 25.23 -12.19
C PHE A 332 2.41 26.73 -12.27
N GLN A 333 2.83 27.26 -13.43
CA GLN A 333 3.01 28.71 -13.66
C GLN A 333 1.82 29.57 -13.18
N PRO A 334 0.54 29.15 -13.37
CA PRO A 334 -0.61 29.94 -12.89
C PRO A 334 -0.69 30.11 -11.36
N PHE A 335 0.11 29.34 -10.61
CA PHE A 335 0.18 29.43 -9.14
C PHE A 335 1.29 30.37 -8.65
N ILE A 336 2.20 30.83 -9.51
CA ILE A 336 3.19 31.83 -9.14
C ILE A 336 2.48 33.10 -8.74
N GLY A 337 2.81 33.64 -7.56
CA GLY A 337 2.15 34.79 -6.96
C GLY A 337 0.82 34.49 -6.25
N LYS A 338 0.33 33.25 -6.31
CA LYS A 338 -0.77 32.78 -5.48
C LYS A 338 -0.25 32.23 -4.15
N THR A 339 -1.16 31.94 -3.23
CA THR A 339 -0.84 31.36 -1.92
C THR A 339 -0.62 29.85 -2.00
N TRP A 340 0.17 29.31 -1.08
CA TRP A 340 0.35 27.86 -0.93
C TRP A 340 -0.94 27.12 -0.61
N GLU A 341 -1.88 27.76 0.12
CA GLU A 341 -3.20 27.18 0.36
C GLU A 341 -4.01 27.01 -0.93
N SER A 342 -3.92 27.97 -1.88
CA SER A 342 -4.61 27.81 -3.18
C SER A 342 -4.05 26.68 -4.03
N LEU A 343 -2.74 26.39 -3.89
CA LEU A 343 -2.14 25.20 -4.51
C LEU A 343 -2.57 23.93 -3.81
N TYR A 344 -2.65 23.93 -2.48
CA TYR A 344 -3.17 22.79 -1.70
C TYR A 344 -4.59 22.43 -2.13
N GLU A 345 -5.49 23.41 -2.20
CA GLU A 345 -6.88 23.23 -2.63
C GLU A 345 -6.99 22.65 -4.04
N TYR A 346 -6.13 23.10 -4.97
CA TYR A 346 -6.09 22.55 -6.32
C TYR A 346 -5.61 21.09 -6.34
N LEU A 347 -4.53 20.77 -5.65
CA LEU A 347 -3.93 19.44 -5.66
C LEU A 347 -4.77 18.42 -4.87
N TYR A 348 -5.50 18.87 -3.84
CA TYR A 348 -6.36 17.98 -3.04
C TYR A 348 -7.81 17.98 -3.53
N THR A 349 -8.01 17.55 -4.76
CA THR A 349 -9.34 17.36 -5.36
C THR A 349 -9.57 15.91 -5.73
N PRO A 350 -10.84 15.40 -5.74
CA PRO A 350 -11.14 14.01 -6.07
C PRO A 350 -10.48 13.54 -7.37
N ASN A 351 -10.59 14.30 -8.44
CA ASN A 351 -10.01 13.96 -9.74
C ASN A 351 -8.49 13.76 -9.71
N ILE A 352 -7.80 14.30 -8.71
CA ILE A 352 -6.35 14.18 -8.54
C ILE A 352 -6.03 13.05 -7.55
N TYR A 353 -6.56 13.10 -6.32
CA TYR A 353 -6.17 12.12 -5.31
C TYR A 353 -6.64 10.69 -5.61
N GLU A 354 -7.71 10.50 -6.38
CA GLU A 354 -8.16 9.18 -6.83
C GLU A 354 -7.21 8.50 -7.84
N THR A 355 -6.22 9.24 -8.36
CA THR A 355 -5.18 8.70 -9.26
C THR A 355 -3.89 8.29 -8.55
N TRP A 356 -3.75 8.56 -7.25
CA TRP A 356 -2.49 8.35 -6.52
C TRP A 356 -2.06 6.90 -6.44
N ASP A 357 -2.99 6.00 -6.10
CA ASP A 357 -2.67 4.57 -6.02
C ASP A 357 -2.36 3.99 -7.41
N HIS A 358 -3.01 4.49 -8.47
CA HIS A 358 -2.67 4.12 -9.84
C HIS A 358 -1.26 4.57 -10.23
N TYR A 359 -0.89 5.80 -9.89
CA TYR A 359 0.49 6.29 -10.06
C TYR A 359 1.48 5.36 -9.32
N SER A 360 1.22 5.07 -8.05
CA SER A 360 2.07 4.21 -7.22
C SER A 360 2.24 2.81 -7.81
N LEU A 361 1.16 2.24 -8.38
CA LEU A 361 1.20 0.95 -9.07
C LEU A 361 2.11 1.01 -10.31
N CYS A 362 1.97 2.04 -11.14
CA CYS A 362 2.80 2.22 -12.33
C CYS A 362 4.29 2.38 -11.98
N VAL A 363 4.61 3.19 -10.97
CA VAL A 363 6.00 3.33 -10.46
C VAL A 363 6.53 1.98 -9.97
N THR A 364 5.74 1.24 -9.19
CA THR A 364 6.11 -0.07 -8.65
C THR A 364 6.47 -1.03 -9.77
N PHE A 365 5.64 -1.13 -10.83
CA PHE A 365 5.94 -2.00 -11.96
C PHE A 365 7.17 -1.56 -12.75
N LEU A 366 7.37 -0.26 -12.98
CA LEU A 366 8.58 0.26 -13.64
C LEU A 366 9.85 -0.08 -12.84
N MET A 367 9.81 0.09 -11.51
CA MET A 367 10.93 -0.24 -10.63
C MET A 367 11.22 -1.74 -10.64
N MET A 368 10.18 -2.58 -10.49
CA MET A 368 10.33 -4.04 -10.52
C MET A 368 10.93 -4.51 -11.86
N LEU A 369 10.41 -4.03 -12.98
CA LEU A 369 10.97 -4.39 -14.30
C LEU A 369 12.42 -3.95 -14.45
N HIS A 370 12.78 -2.77 -13.95
CA HIS A 370 14.16 -2.30 -14.00
C HIS A 370 15.09 -3.23 -13.21
N GLU A 371 14.70 -3.64 -12.01
CA GLU A 371 15.52 -4.54 -11.18
C GLU A 371 15.58 -5.96 -11.76
N ILE A 372 14.43 -6.55 -12.12
CA ILE A 372 14.42 -7.90 -12.70
C ILE A 372 15.23 -7.97 -14.02
N ASN A 373 15.20 -6.91 -14.83
CA ASN A 373 16.01 -6.88 -16.06
C ASN A 373 17.53 -6.85 -15.82
N LYS A 374 17.99 -6.43 -14.63
CA LYS A 374 19.42 -6.48 -14.27
C LYS A 374 19.88 -7.89 -13.94
N THR A 375 18.99 -8.70 -13.34
CA THR A 375 19.30 -10.06 -12.85
C THR A 375 18.92 -11.14 -13.86
N SER A 376 17.97 -10.86 -14.75
CA SER A 376 17.44 -11.80 -15.73
C SER A 376 18.41 -12.03 -16.90
N HIS A 377 18.49 -13.27 -17.35
CA HIS A 377 19.21 -13.63 -18.59
C HIS A 377 18.50 -13.18 -19.86
N PHE A 378 17.23 -12.76 -19.77
CA PHE A 378 16.45 -12.22 -20.89
C PHE A 378 16.45 -10.70 -20.86
N HIS A 379 16.62 -10.14 -22.04
CA HIS A 379 16.35 -8.72 -22.24
C HIS A 379 14.85 -8.50 -22.57
N PHE A 380 13.94 -8.99 -21.71
CA PHE A 380 12.48 -8.88 -21.93
C PHE A 380 12.02 -7.43 -22.06
N ILE A 381 12.79 -6.46 -21.57
CA ILE A 381 12.55 -5.04 -21.86
C ILE A 381 12.48 -4.75 -23.37
N LYS A 382 13.12 -5.57 -24.23
CA LYS A 382 13.03 -5.45 -25.70
C LYS A 382 11.74 -6.06 -26.28
N ASN A 383 10.98 -6.80 -25.50
CA ASN A 383 9.71 -7.37 -25.93
C ASN A 383 8.70 -6.27 -26.25
N ALA A 384 8.03 -6.35 -27.40
CA ALA A 384 7.10 -5.30 -27.86
C ALA A 384 5.92 -5.07 -26.92
N ALA A 385 5.37 -6.13 -26.32
CA ALA A 385 4.27 -6.03 -25.36
C ALA A 385 4.74 -5.34 -24.06
N ILE A 386 5.90 -5.72 -23.52
CA ILE A 386 6.48 -5.04 -22.34
C ILE A 386 6.76 -3.57 -22.64
N GLN A 387 7.25 -3.23 -23.82
CA GLN A 387 7.48 -1.83 -24.22
C GLN A 387 6.17 -1.02 -24.27
N GLN A 388 5.05 -1.63 -24.69
CA GLN A 388 3.75 -0.96 -24.63
C GLN A 388 3.33 -0.65 -23.20
N TYR A 389 3.49 -1.61 -22.27
CA TYR A 389 3.21 -1.38 -20.85
C TYR A 389 4.16 -0.34 -20.23
N ILE A 390 5.46 -0.39 -20.50
CA ILE A 390 6.40 0.63 -20.05
C ILE A 390 5.98 2.03 -20.52
N LYS A 391 5.59 2.16 -21.80
CA LYS A 391 5.09 3.43 -22.35
C LYS A 391 3.82 3.90 -21.67
N LEU A 392 2.88 2.97 -21.40
CA LEU A 392 1.65 3.23 -20.71
C LEU A 392 1.90 3.72 -19.28
N TRP A 393 2.69 2.99 -18.47
CA TRP A 393 3.03 3.37 -17.10
C TRP A 393 3.80 4.69 -17.05
N LYS A 394 4.76 4.92 -17.94
CA LYS A 394 5.44 6.21 -18.05
C LYS A 394 4.47 7.35 -18.37
N SER A 395 3.45 7.10 -19.19
CA SER A 395 2.44 8.13 -19.49
C SER A 395 1.61 8.55 -18.26
N VAL A 396 1.43 7.66 -17.28
CA VAL A 396 0.79 7.96 -15.99
C VAL A 396 1.77 8.68 -15.05
N VAL A 397 3.00 8.17 -14.95
CA VAL A 397 4.01 8.67 -14.01
C VAL A 397 4.46 10.09 -14.35
N TYR A 398 4.54 10.42 -15.64
CA TYR A 398 4.98 11.75 -16.11
C TYR A 398 3.83 12.68 -16.48
N ALA A 399 2.57 12.24 -16.27
CA ALA A 399 1.41 13.10 -16.47
C ALA A 399 1.31 14.19 -15.40
N MET A 400 0.78 15.34 -15.81
CA MET A 400 0.38 16.38 -14.88
C MET A 400 -0.75 15.86 -13.97
N PRO A 401 -0.88 16.37 -12.72
CA PRO A 401 -1.90 15.89 -11.79
C PRO A 401 -3.31 15.81 -12.39
N ASN A 402 -3.73 16.84 -13.08
CA ASN A 402 -5.06 16.92 -13.71
C ASN A 402 -5.18 16.23 -15.09
N ALA A 403 -4.09 15.71 -15.61
CA ALA A 403 -4.03 14.99 -16.91
C ALA A 403 -3.70 13.52 -16.75
N ARG A 404 -3.58 13.07 -15.50
CA ARG A 404 -3.31 11.65 -15.20
C ARG A 404 -4.54 10.81 -15.55
N VAL A 405 -4.30 9.74 -16.28
CA VAL A 405 -5.36 8.83 -16.76
C VAL A 405 -6.06 8.19 -15.56
N SER A 406 -7.39 8.16 -15.59
CA SER A 406 -8.16 7.44 -14.57
C SER A 406 -8.01 5.92 -14.72
N LEU A 407 -8.36 5.16 -13.67
CA LEU A 407 -8.35 3.70 -13.73
C LEU A 407 -9.27 3.17 -14.85
N GLU A 408 -10.42 3.81 -15.04
CA GLU A 408 -11.39 3.43 -16.05
C GLU A 408 -10.86 3.64 -17.47
N GLU A 409 -10.19 4.78 -17.71
CA GLU A 409 -9.57 5.08 -19.01
C GLU A 409 -8.38 4.16 -19.30
N GLU A 410 -7.64 3.73 -18.26
CA GLU A 410 -6.54 2.80 -18.40
C GLU A 410 -7.03 1.43 -18.87
N PHE A 411 -8.11 0.90 -18.28
CA PHE A 411 -8.73 -0.34 -18.73
C PHE A 411 -9.13 -0.33 -20.21
N MET A 412 -9.53 0.84 -20.73
CA MET A 412 -9.91 0.97 -22.13
C MET A 412 -8.72 1.02 -23.11
N LYS A 413 -7.49 1.17 -22.60
CA LYS A 413 -6.27 1.25 -23.43
C LYS A 413 -5.50 -0.08 -23.50
N ILE A 414 -5.79 -1.01 -22.59
CA ILE A 414 -5.19 -2.34 -22.50
C ILE A 414 -6.04 -3.35 -23.26
#